data_c13a5f05b055fa6d706acf1dfe973ed8
#
_entry.id   c13a5f05b055fa6d706acf1dfe973ed8
#
_cell.length_a   1.000
_cell.length_b   1.000
_cell.length_c   1.000
_cell.angle_alpha   90.00
_cell.angle_beta   90.00
_cell.angle_gamma   90.00
#
_symmetry.space_group_name_H-M   'P 1'
#
loop_
_entity.id
_entity.type
_entity.pdbx_description
1 polymer ?
#
loop_
_entity_poly.entity_id
_entity_poly.type
_entity_poly.pdbx_seq_one_letter_code
_entity_poly.pdbx_strand_id
1 'polypeptide(L)'
;MKRELSGYPQRQPQRASQGSQLWNWAQNAQLAEHHQVLIPGSEERLREMVAAAPGRLRVMGSRMSPGRMLALDAPEDRLIDTGLLRGMLSHDAQSTTFAGGTPLHEVYELLTSMGRMLHASPGVIASQTLAGALATGTHGQGLAQSSIGDEVLRIRMVLADGSVQTFEREHPWFHAVQLGLGCLGIVTAVTLRTRPAAVYTCFKHAVSGDSLATDLLTWNRDYALSKAWWFPEENQVHVWTAREATDCECAQYHDNHGDPVVYQDTSDAMNNTVDRTLKQMRSDTQIRDENGKPFRTVTRFKDFSDITGDIYQVFCRGIATPQINVEIAIPLARAGAVIERIRRWHAENKPHLHYPVILRCTGASESWLSPAWQQESCFFGFVVYYAEDGSLSAEGLAFLQAVEKLLAEEGGRPHWGKYFDASLYSWSALYPQMAAFRAVREALDPQHKFSNAFSQILLG
;
A
#
# COMPACT_ATOMS: atom_id res chain seq x y z
N MET A 1 7.37 -11.07 25.69
CA MET A 1 6.58 -9.82 25.78
C MET A 1 5.95 -9.64 24.41
N LYS A 2 4.66 -10.04 24.23
CA LYS A 2 3.95 -9.76 22.98
C LYS A 2 4.08 -8.25 22.79
N ARG A 3 4.91 -7.80 21.83
CA ARG A 3 4.77 -6.46 21.31
C ARG A 3 3.33 -6.40 20.85
N GLU A 4 2.50 -5.73 21.61
CA GLU A 4 1.31 -5.14 21.05
C GLU A 4 1.82 -4.44 19.80
N LEU A 5 1.47 -4.97 18.64
CA LEU A 5 1.40 -4.21 17.42
C LEU A 5 0.40 -3.12 17.79
N SER A 6 0.94 -2.09 18.44
CA SER A 6 0.15 -1.01 18.99
C SER A 6 -0.71 -0.57 17.84
N GLY A 7 -1.98 -0.85 18.01
CA GLY A 7 -2.97 -0.38 17.10
C GLY A 7 -2.60 1.04 16.77
N TYR A 8 -2.97 1.51 15.61
CA TYR A 8 -2.85 2.90 15.25
C TYR A 8 -3.04 3.75 16.49
N PRO A 9 -2.18 4.73 16.76
CA PRO A 9 -2.60 5.76 17.68
C PRO A 9 -3.96 6.21 17.17
N GLN A 10 -4.99 5.97 17.99
CA GLN A 10 -6.38 6.33 17.66
C GLN A 10 -6.56 7.85 17.69
N ARG A 11 -5.53 8.59 17.33
CA ARG A 11 -5.61 10.01 17.12
C ARG A 11 -6.15 10.25 15.74
N GLN A 12 -7.45 10.46 15.76
CA GLN A 12 -8.07 11.23 14.70
C GLN A 12 -7.57 12.67 14.86
N PRO A 13 -7.08 13.32 13.79
CA PRO A 13 -6.94 14.77 13.80
C PRO A 13 -8.24 15.42 14.28
N GLN A 14 -8.16 16.58 14.92
CA GLN A 14 -9.34 17.27 15.49
C GLN A 14 -10.52 17.44 14.52
N ARG A 15 -10.29 17.35 13.20
CA ARG A 15 -11.34 17.35 12.18
C ARG A 15 -12.23 16.10 12.17
N ALA A 16 -11.74 14.97 12.66
CA ALA A 16 -12.50 13.71 12.60
C ALA A 16 -13.55 13.56 13.71
N SER A 17 -13.53 14.41 14.72
CA SER A 17 -14.48 14.41 15.85
C SER A 17 -15.67 15.32 15.64
N GLN A 18 -15.80 16.01 14.50
CA GLN A 18 -16.92 16.90 14.22
C GLN A 18 -18.04 16.16 13.50
N GLY A 19 -18.97 15.61 14.29
CA GLY A 19 -20.30 15.24 13.79
C GLY A 19 -20.40 13.85 13.16
N SER A 20 -21.40 13.69 12.29
CA SER A 20 -21.84 12.47 11.64
C SER A 20 -20.93 11.99 10.48
N GLN A 21 -19.86 12.69 10.18
CA GLN A 21 -19.05 12.52 8.98
C GLN A 21 -17.96 11.46 9.14
N LEU A 22 -17.83 10.57 8.14
CA LEU A 22 -16.79 9.58 8.03
C LEU A 22 -15.72 10.02 7.02
N TRP A 23 -14.46 10.04 7.47
CA TRP A 23 -13.30 10.43 6.67
C TRP A 23 -12.39 9.25 6.36
N ASN A 24 -11.60 9.35 5.28
CA ASN A 24 -10.52 8.42 5.03
C ASN A 24 -9.39 8.59 6.07
N TRP A 25 -8.48 7.62 6.12
CA TRP A 25 -7.35 7.67 7.05
C TRP A 25 -6.48 8.92 6.86
N ALA A 26 -6.27 9.35 5.62
CA ALA A 26 -5.47 10.54 5.32
C ALA A 26 -6.16 11.85 5.68
N GLN A 27 -7.43 11.84 6.10
CA GLN A 27 -8.23 13.03 6.50
C GLN A 27 -8.38 14.11 5.40
N ASN A 28 -8.18 13.72 4.14
CA ASN A 28 -8.30 14.64 3.00
C ASN A 28 -9.58 14.47 2.18
N ALA A 29 -10.35 13.40 2.43
CA ALA A 29 -11.62 13.16 1.77
C ALA A 29 -12.68 12.66 2.75
N GLN A 30 -13.81 13.35 2.81
CA GLN A 30 -15.03 12.84 3.41
C GLN A 30 -15.55 11.71 2.53
N LEU A 31 -15.87 10.57 3.12
CA LEU A 31 -16.34 9.38 2.42
C LEU A 31 -17.87 9.26 2.44
N ALA A 32 -18.47 9.49 3.60
CA ALA A 32 -19.90 9.28 3.84
C ALA A 32 -20.32 10.01 5.13
N GLU A 33 -21.62 10.03 5.39
CA GLU A 33 -22.19 10.20 6.72
C GLU A 33 -22.29 8.83 7.42
N HIS A 34 -22.17 8.78 8.75
CA HIS A 34 -22.24 7.51 9.49
C HIS A 34 -23.53 6.71 9.23
N HIS A 35 -24.66 7.39 9.02
CA HIS A 35 -25.93 6.72 8.72
C HIS A 35 -25.99 6.06 7.34
N GLN A 36 -25.06 6.39 6.43
CA GLN A 36 -24.93 5.79 5.11
C GLN A 36 -24.10 4.49 5.13
N VAL A 37 -23.48 4.17 6.26
CA VAL A 37 -22.61 2.98 6.39
C VAL A 37 -23.46 1.76 6.72
N LEU A 38 -23.32 0.70 5.93
CA LEU A 38 -23.93 -0.60 6.16
C LEU A 38 -22.83 -1.60 6.57
N ILE A 39 -23.09 -2.36 7.62
CA ILE A 39 -22.12 -3.31 8.19
C ILE A 39 -22.74 -4.72 8.17
N PRO A 40 -22.53 -5.50 7.10
CA PRO A 40 -23.05 -6.86 7.01
C PRO A 40 -22.30 -7.80 7.95
N GLY A 41 -23.03 -8.59 8.73
CA GLY A 41 -22.47 -9.62 9.62
C GLY A 41 -22.24 -10.97 8.93
N SER A 42 -22.75 -11.16 7.70
CA SER A 42 -22.57 -12.37 6.90
C SER A 42 -22.65 -12.05 5.40
N GLU A 43 -22.21 -13.00 4.55
CA GLU A 43 -22.34 -12.87 3.10
C GLU A 43 -23.82 -12.83 2.67
N GLU A 44 -24.70 -13.59 3.28
CA GLU A 44 -26.14 -13.57 3.01
C GLU A 44 -26.71 -12.18 3.27
N ARG A 45 -26.36 -11.59 4.41
CA ARG A 45 -26.80 -10.23 4.73
C ARG A 45 -26.23 -9.19 3.76
N LEU A 46 -24.97 -9.35 3.35
CA LEU A 46 -24.37 -8.51 2.31
C LEU A 46 -25.15 -8.59 0.99
N ARG A 47 -25.49 -9.79 0.54
CA ARG A 47 -26.26 -10.02 -0.70
C ARG A 47 -27.60 -9.30 -0.66
N GLU A 48 -28.34 -9.44 0.45
CA GLU A 48 -29.62 -8.74 0.67
C GLU A 48 -29.44 -7.21 0.59
N MET A 49 -28.42 -6.68 1.29
CA MET A 49 -28.13 -5.25 1.29
C MET A 49 -27.77 -4.73 -0.12
N VAL A 50 -26.99 -5.50 -0.88
CA VAL A 50 -26.62 -5.14 -2.26
C VAL A 50 -27.83 -5.15 -3.16
N ALA A 51 -28.66 -6.19 -3.11
CA ALA A 51 -29.87 -6.29 -3.93
C ALA A 51 -30.88 -5.17 -3.61
N ALA A 52 -31.04 -4.81 -2.33
CA ALA A 52 -32.02 -3.83 -1.87
C ALA A 52 -31.53 -2.36 -1.94
N ALA A 53 -30.25 -2.12 -2.22
CA ALA A 53 -29.71 -0.76 -2.19
C ALA A 53 -30.35 0.14 -3.26
N PRO A 54 -30.91 1.31 -2.87
CA PRO A 54 -31.60 2.18 -3.81
C PRO A 54 -30.64 3.02 -4.66
N GLY A 55 -29.44 3.28 -4.16
CA GLY A 55 -28.39 4.08 -4.77
C GLY A 55 -27.15 3.27 -5.11
N ARG A 56 -26.07 3.98 -5.40
CA ARG A 56 -24.77 3.37 -5.65
C ARG A 56 -24.12 2.86 -4.35
N LEU A 57 -23.19 1.93 -4.51
CA LEU A 57 -22.47 1.32 -3.41
C LEU A 57 -20.97 1.52 -3.57
N ARG A 58 -20.30 1.90 -2.50
CA ARG A 58 -18.84 1.76 -2.40
C ARG A 58 -18.50 0.80 -1.26
N VAL A 59 -17.35 0.16 -1.36
CA VAL A 59 -16.92 -0.86 -0.40
C VAL A 59 -15.67 -0.38 0.29
N MET A 60 -15.69 -0.33 1.60
CA MET A 60 -14.52 0.05 2.38
C MET A 60 -13.97 -1.13 3.19
N GLY A 61 -12.66 -1.17 3.32
CA GLY A 61 -11.94 -1.85 4.39
C GLY A 61 -11.48 -0.82 5.42
N SER A 62 -10.17 -0.77 5.67
CA SER A 62 -9.58 0.13 6.69
C SER A 62 -9.42 1.60 6.25
N ARG A 63 -9.98 2.01 5.13
CA ARG A 63 -9.98 3.39 4.61
C ARG A 63 -8.59 4.02 4.42
N MET A 64 -7.58 3.20 4.13
CA MET A 64 -6.17 3.63 4.10
C MET A 64 -5.79 4.46 2.87
N SER A 65 -6.61 4.44 1.81
CA SER A 65 -6.34 5.19 0.58
C SER A 65 -6.59 6.68 0.75
N PRO A 66 -5.64 7.56 0.42
CA PRO A 66 -5.80 9.02 0.53
C PRO A 66 -6.59 9.66 -0.62
N GLY A 67 -7.19 8.86 -1.49
CA GLY A 67 -7.97 9.34 -2.62
C GLY A 67 -9.48 9.36 -2.35
N ARG A 68 -10.24 9.72 -3.38
CA ARG A 68 -11.71 9.81 -3.36
C ARG A 68 -12.41 8.55 -3.84
N MET A 69 -11.69 7.44 -4.00
CA MET A 69 -12.22 6.17 -4.54
C MET A 69 -13.45 5.65 -3.76
N LEU A 70 -13.52 5.93 -2.46
CA LEU A 70 -14.59 5.47 -1.57
C LEU A 70 -15.67 6.51 -1.30
N ALA A 71 -15.51 7.77 -1.73
CA ALA A 71 -16.46 8.83 -1.44
C ALA A 71 -17.83 8.55 -2.08
N LEU A 72 -18.90 8.78 -1.35
CA LEU A 72 -20.27 8.75 -1.87
C LEU A 72 -20.61 10.07 -2.53
N ASP A 73 -21.46 10.03 -3.56
CA ASP A 73 -21.85 11.22 -4.33
C ASP A 73 -23.24 11.73 -3.93
N ALA A 74 -24.13 10.87 -3.42
CA ALA A 74 -25.52 11.18 -3.17
C ALA A 74 -26.03 10.64 -1.81
N PRO A 75 -27.10 11.23 -1.25
CA PRO A 75 -27.67 10.81 0.04
C PRO A 75 -28.21 9.37 0.05
N GLU A 76 -28.69 8.86 -1.08
CA GLU A 76 -29.17 7.49 -1.24
C GLU A 76 -28.05 6.45 -1.37
N ASP A 77 -26.81 6.88 -1.67
CA ASP A 77 -25.66 5.99 -1.79
C ASP A 77 -25.27 5.39 -0.43
N ARG A 78 -24.68 4.23 -0.46
CA ARG A 78 -24.25 3.51 0.75
C ARG A 78 -22.80 3.06 0.67
N LEU A 79 -22.14 3.10 1.81
CA LEU A 79 -20.78 2.59 2.02
C LEU A 79 -20.86 1.27 2.78
N ILE A 80 -20.40 0.19 2.17
CA ILE A 80 -20.37 -1.14 2.79
C ILE A 80 -19.05 -1.30 3.55
N ASP A 81 -19.14 -1.53 4.85
CA ASP A 81 -17.99 -1.89 5.69
C ASP A 81 -17.90 -3.41 5.82
N THR A 82 -16.86 -4.00 5.28
CA THR A 82 -16.62 -5.44 5.30
C THR A 82 -15.86 -5.94 6.54
N GLY A 83 -15.62 -5.10 7.52
CA GLY A 83 -14.79 -5.40 8.70
C GLY A 83 -15.27 -6.57 9.56
N LEU A 84 -16.56 -6.94 9.49
CA LEU A 84 -17.08 -8.13 10.17
C LEU A 84 -16.93 -9.41 9.33
N LEU A 85 -16.68 -9.32 8.02
CA LEU A 85 -16.46 -10.46 7.13
C LEU A 85 -14.95 -10.77 7.12
N ARG A 86 -14.43 -11.33 8.20
CA ARG A 86 -12.99 -11.53 8.42
C ARG A 86 -12.66 -12.90 9.01
N GLY A 87 -11.39 -13.28 8.90
CA GLY A 87 -10.83 -14.52 9.41
C GLY A 87 -10.48 -15.52 8.31
N MET A 88 -9.82 -16.58 8.71
CA MET A 88 -9.48 -17.72 7.84
C MET A 88 -10.72 -18.60 7.65
N LEU A 89 -11.04 -18.95 6.42
CA LEU A 89 -12.19 -19.78 6.04
C LEU A 89 -11.81 -21.24 5.82
N SER A 90 -10.68 -21.48 5.16
CA SER A 90 -10.14 -22.84 4.92
C SER A 90 -8.66 -22.77 4.53
N HIS A 91 -7.98 -23.90 4.60
CA HIS A 91 -6.62 -24.04 4.13
C HIS A 91 -6.32 -25.46 3.64
N ASP A 92 -5.31 -25.59 2.80
CA ASP A 92 -4.69 -26.85 2.41
C ASP A 92 -3.16 -26.71 2.43
N ALA A 93 -2.45 -27.69 1.87
CA ALA A 93 -0.98 -27.71 1.87
C ALA A 93 -0.34 -26.57 1.06
N GLN A 94 -1.05 -25.94 0.12
CA GLN A 94 -0.49 -24.97 -0.84
C GLN A 94 -1.26 -23.64 -0.84
N SER A 95 -2.44 -23.57 -0.23
CA SER A 95 -3.28 -22.41 -0.27
C SER A 95 -4.02 -22.16 1.04
N THR A 96 -4.43 -20.91 1.23
CA THR A 96 -5.29 -20.52 2.36
C THR A 96 -6.34 -19.53 1.87
N THR A 97 -7.58 -19.75 2.28
CA THR A 97 -8.72 -18.87 1.96
C THR A 97 -9.06 -18.00 3.17
N PHE A 98 -9.09 -16.71 2.94
CA PHE A 98 -9.50 -15.72 3.93
C PHE A 98 -10.75 -14.97 3.47
N ALA A 99 -11.56 -14.53 4.42
CA ALA A 99 -12.61 -13.56 4.15
C ALA A 99 -12.01 -12.20 3.72
N GLY A 100 -12.69 -11.49 2.82
CA GLY A 100 -12.15 -10.26 2.18
C GLY A 100 -11.87 -9.11 3.16
N GLY A 101 -12.61 -9.02 4.26
CA GLY A 101 -12.42 -8.01 5.30
C GLY A 101 -11.30 -8.31 6.30
N THR A 102 -10.55 -9.42 6.14
CA THR A 102 -9.45 -9.78 7.03
C THR A 102 -8.29 -8.78 6.89
N PRO A 103 -7.83 -8.14 7.98
CA PRO A 103 -6.64 -7.29 7.92
C PRO A 103 -5.38 -8.09 7.58
N LEU A 104 -4.45 -7.50 6.84
CA LEU A 104 -3.23 -8.19 6.40
C LEU A 104 -2.35 -8.65 7.57
N HIS A 105 -2.28 -7.90 8.68
CA HIS A 105 -1.54 -8.37 9.85
C HIS A 105 -2.09 -9.70 10.39
N GLU A 106 -3.42 -9.86 10.43
CA GLU A 106 -4.08 -11.10 10.82
C GLU A 106 -3.80 -12.23 9.82
N VAL A 107 -3.79 -11.90 8.51
CA VAL A 107 -3.38 -12.88 7.47
C VAL A 107 -1.96 -13.39 7.73
N TYR A 108 -1.00 -12.47 7.98
CA TYR A 108 0.38 -12.87 8.23
C TYR A 108 0.54 -13.65 9.53
N GLU A 109 -0.09 -13.22 10.62
CA GLU A 109 -0.06 -13.92 11.93
C GLU A 109 -0.60 -15.35 11.81
N LEU A 110 -1.76 -15.52 11.17
CA LEU A 110 -2.35 -16.84 10.96
C LEU A 110 -1.47 -17.74 10.09
N LEU A 111 -0.92 -17.23 8.98
CA LEU A 111 -0.02 -17.99 8.14
C LEU A 111 1.26 -18.38 8.88
N THR A 112 1.89 -17.45 9.61
CA THR A 112 3.08 -17.72 10.42
C THR A 112 2.82 -18.80 11.47
N SER A 113 1.67 -18.77 12.15
CA SER A 113 1.29 -19.78 13.13
C SER A 113 1.14 -21.19 12.54
N MET A 114 0.90 -21.27 11.22
CA MET A 114 0.81 -22.54 10.47
C MET A 114 2.14 -22.91 9.78
N GLY A 115 3.22 -22.18 10.03
CA GLY A 115 4.50 -22.38 9.33
C GLY A 115 4.42 -22.02 7.84
N ARG A 116 3.54 -21.08 7.46
CA ARG A 116 3.29 -20.68 6.06
C ARG A 116 3.54 -19.18 5.90
N MET A 117 3.73 -18.76 4.65
CA MET A 117 3.83 -17.36 4.26
C MET A 117 3.32 -17.13 2.84
N LEU A 118 3.04 -15.87 2.49
CA LEU A 118 2.86 -15.44 1.10
C LEU A 118 4.21 -15.29 0.41
N HIS A 119 4.24 -15.38 -0.90
CA HIS A 119 5.42 -14.99 -1.68
C HIS A 119 5.60 -13.46 -1.69
N ALA A 120 4.50 -12.73 -1.88
CA ALA A 120 4.54 -11.29 -1.88
C ALA A 120 4.83 -10.75 -0.47
N SER A 121 5.89 -9.96 -0.33
CA SER A 121 6.12 -9.22 0.90
C SER A 121 5.10 -8.10 1.03
N PRO A 122 4.68 -7.77 2.26
CA PRO A 122 3.79 -6.65 2.46
C PRO A 122 4.50 -5.32 2.15
N GLY A 123 3.68 -4.32 1.81
CA GLY A 123 4.11 -2.94 2.01
C GLY A 123 4.25 -2.63 3.51
N VAL A 124 4.41 -1.35 3.83
CA VAL A 124 4.63 -0.92 5.23
C VAL A 124 3.36 -1.03 6.08
N ILE A 125 2.17 -0.99 5.47
CA ILE A 125 0.88 -0.87 6.17
C ILE A 125 0.15 -2.22 6.16
N ALA A 126 0.05 -2.88 7.32
CA ALA A 126 -0.62 -4.18 7.46
C ALA A 126 -2.05 -4.12 7.99
N SER A 127 -2.57 -2.98 8.34
CA SER A 127 -3.94 -2.80 8.80
C SER A 127 -4.96 -2.64 7.68
N GLN A 128 -4.53 -2.58 6.43
CA GLN A 128 -5.44 -2.66 5.29
C GLN A 128 -6.08 -4.04 5.22
N THR A 129 -7.34 -4.12 4.79
CA THR A 129 -8.02 -5.39 4.56
C THR A 129 -7.48 -6.09 3.31
N LEU A 130 -7.58 -7.41 3.27
CA LEU A 130 -7.13 -8.22 2.12
C LEU A 130 -7.82 -7.77 0.82
N ALA A 131 -9.15 -7.66 0.80
CA ALA A 131 -9.88 -7.18 -0.38
C ALA A 131 -9.48 -5.76 -0.79
N GLY A 132 -9.24 -4.86 0.19
CA GLY A 132 -8.77 -3.51 -0.06
C GLY A 132 -7.37 -3.48 -0.65
N ALA A 133 -6.46 -4.35 -0.19
CA ALA A 133 -5.12 -4.50 -0.72
C ALA A 133 -5.12 -4.99 -2.18
N LEU A 134 -5.98 -5.98 -2.50
CA LEU A 134 -6.17 -6.45 -3.86
C LEU A 134 -6.73 -5.35 -4.76
N ALA A 135 -7.81 -4.71 -4.32
CA ALA A 135 -8.52 -3.70 -5.11
C ALA A 135 -7.63 -2.54 -5.57
N THR A 136 -6.52 -2.27 -4.87
CA THR A 136 -5.62 -1.15 -5.16
C THR A 136 -4.20 -1.56 -5.57
N GLY A 137 -3.92 -2.87 -5.68
CA GLY A 137 -2.64 -3.38 -6.12
C GLY A 137 -1.51 -3.21 -5.11
N THR A 138 -1.80 -3.46 -3.83
CA THR A 138 -0.77 -3.42 -2.77
C THR A 138 0.39 -4.34 -3.09
N HIS A 139 1.59 -3.78 -3.03
CA HIS A 139 2.84 -4.47 -3.33
C HIS A 139 3.88 -4.26 -2.22
N GLY A 140 4.85 -5.15 -2.18
CA GLY A 140 6.02 -5.04 -1.32
C GLY A 140 7.25 -4.56 -2.11
N GLN A 141 8.32 -5.31 -1.99
CA GLN A 141 9.62 -5.08 -2.63
C GLN A 141 10.25 -6.42 -3.04
N GLY A 142 10.99 -6.42 -4.15
CA GLY A 142 11.70 -7.58 -4.69
C GLY A 142 11.22 -7.97 -6.09
N LEU A 143 12.15 -8.30 -7.00
CA LEU A 143 11.84 -8.57 -8.41
C LEU A 143 11.22 -9.96 -8.64
N ALA A 144 11.38 -10.89 -7.69
CA ALA A 144 10.76 -12.21 -7.77
C ALA A 144 9.27 -12.22 -7.42
N GLN A 145 8.70 -11.08 -7.05
CA GLN A 145 7.32 -10.92 -6.65
C GLN A 145 6.74 -9.61 -7.21
N SER A 146 5.42 -9.53 -7.29
CA SER A 146 4.73 -8.32 -7.67
C SER A 146 3.75 -7.88 -6.57
N SER A 147 2.46 -7.73 -6.86
CA SER A 147 1.46 -7.40 -5.87
C SER A 147 0.96 -8.63 -5.10
N ILE A 148 0.27 -8.41 -3.98
CA ILE A 148 -0.45 -9.50 -3.27
C ILE A 148 -1.48 -10.16 -4.19
N GLY A 149 -2.03 -9.40 -5.15
CA GLY A 149 -2.98 -9.91 -6.13
C GLY A 149 -2.42 -11.05 -6.99
N ASP A 150 -1.12 -11.06 -7.27
CA ASP A 150 -0.49 -12.09 -8.09
C ASP A 150 -0.39 -13.46 -7.37
N GLU A 151 -0.59 -13.48 -6.04
CA GLU A 151 -0.68 -14.71 -5.23
C GLU A 151 -2.10 -15.31 -5.18
N VAL A 152 -3.08 -14.64 -5.75
CA VAL A 152 -4.47 -15.09 -5.71
C VAL A 152 -4.71 -16.24 -6.68
N LEU A 153 -5.36 -17.30 -6.19
CA LEU A 153 -5.81 -18.46 -6.96
C LEU A 153 -7.30 -18.39 -7.27
N ARG A 154 -8.09 -17.78 -6.34
CA ARG A 154 -9.55 -17.73 -6.44
C ARG A 154 -10.09 -16.49 -5.75
N ILE A 155 -11.10 -15.87 -6.35
CA ILE A 155 -11.82 -14.73 -5.78
C ILE A 155 -13.32 -15.04 -5.79
N ARG A 156 -13.98 -14.89 -4.65
CA ARG A 156 -15.43 -14.97 -4.50
C ARG A 156 -15.99 -13.57 -4.28
N MET A 157 -17.03 -13.22 -5.03
CA MET A 157 -17.60 -11.86 -5.05
C MET A 157 -19.12 -11.89 -5.01
N VAL A 158 -19.70 -10.90 -4.33
CA VAL A 158 -21.12 -10.52 -4.48
C VAL A 158 -21.21 -9.48 -5.59
N LEU A 159 -22.05 -9.76 -6.59
CA LEU A 159 -22.29 -8.92 -7.78
C LEU A 159 -23.41 -7.90 -7.55
N ALA A 160 -23.63 -7.01 -8.50
CA ALA A 160 -24.55 -5.88 -8.39
C ALA A 160 -26.03 -6.28 -8.17
N ASP A 161 -26.43 -7.47 -8.60
CA ASP A 161 -27.76 -8.05 -8.39
C ASP A 161 -27.89 -8.83 -7.07
N GLY A 162 -26.84 -8.93 -6.26
CA GLY A 162 -26.77 -9.74 -5.04
C GLY A 162 -26.46 -11.22 -5.30
N SER A 163 -26.23 -11.63 -6.54
CA SER A 163 -25.73 -12.98 -6.85
C SER A 163 -24.27 -13.13 -6.43
N VAL A 164 -23.80 -14.36 -6.36
CA VAL A 164 -22.42 -14.67 -6.00
C VAL A 164 -21.73 -15.36 -7.16
N GLN A 165 -20.55 -14.89 -7.51
CA GLN A 165 -19.69 -15.53 -8.49
C GLN A 165 -18.30 -15.79 -7.93
N THR A 166 -17.73 -16.92 -8.33
CA THR A 166 -16.35 -17.28 -8.02
C THR A 166 -15.53 -17.27 -9.31
N PHE A 167 -14.37 -16.63 -9.25
CA PHE A 167 -13.42 -16.55 -10.35
C PHE A 167 -12.18 -17.35 -9.98
N GLU A 168 -11.96 -18.43 -10.72
CA GLU A 168 -10.74 -19.23 -10.68
C GLU A 168 -9.69 -18.60 -11.60
N ARG A 169 -8.43 -18.99 -11.45
CA ARG A 169 -7.31 -18.41 -12.22
C ARG A 169 -7.48 -18.58 -13.74
N GLU A 170 -8.14 -19.62 -14.18
CA GLU A 170 -8.41 -19.92 -15.59
C GLU A 170 -9.58 -19.12 -16.17
N HIS A 171 -10.33 -18.42 -15.34
CA HIS A 171 -11.46 -17.61 -15.82
C HIS A 171 -10.95 -16.42 -16.64
N PRO A 172 -11.49 -16.14 -17.84
CA PRO A 172 -10.97 -15.09 -18.73
C PRO A 172 -10.97 -13.68 -18.13
N TRP A 173 -11.78 -13.43 -17.10
CA TRP A 173 -11.86 -12.16 -16.39
C TRP A 173 -11.03 -12.13 -15.10
N PHE A 174 -10.32 -13.21 -14.79
CA PHE A 174 -9.58 -13.31 -13.53
C PHE A 174 -8.63 -12.15 -13.29
N HIS A 175 -7.83 -11.78 -14.29
CA HIS A 175 -6.87 -10.69 -14.19
C HIS A 175 -7.51 -9.28 -14.11
N ALA A 176 -8.79 -9.14 -14.49
CA ALA A 176 -9.56 -7.93 -14.22
C ALA A 176 -10.03 -7.88 -12.76
N VAL A 177 -10.53 -9.00 -12.23
CA VAL A 177 -11.08 -9.02 -10.86
C VAL A 177 -10.01 -9.01 -9.78
N GLN A 178 -8.77 -9.46 -10.09
CA GLN A 178 -7.63 -9.37 -9.17
C GLN A 178 -7.37 -7.94 -8.68
N LEU A 179 -7.60 -6.94 -9.53
CA LEU A 179 -7.43 -5.52 -9.22
C LEU A 179 -8.62 -4.75 -9.79
N GLY A 180 -9.77 -4.87 -9.12
CA GLY A 180 -11.05 -4.38 -9.62
C GLY A 180 -11.44 -2.98 -9.15
N LEU A 181 -10.62 -2.26 -8.40
CA LEU A 181 -10.88 -0.91 -7.85
C LEU A 181 -12.20 -0.83 -7.05
N GLY A 182 -12.76 -1.97 -6.63
CA GLY A 182 -14.08 -2.04 -6.01
C GLY A 182 -15.22 -1.67 -6.95
N CYS A 183 -15.03 -1.80 -8.28
CA CYS A 183 -15.99 -1.42 -9.32
C CYS A 183 -16.62 -2.61 -10.04
N LEU A 184 -16.25 -3.84 -9.69
CA LEU A 184 -16.73 -5.07 -10.35
C LEU A 184 -17.65 -5.90 -9.45
N GLY A 185 -17.67 -5.61 -8.15
CA GLY A 185 -18.39 -6.37 -7.13
C GLY A 185 -17.67 -6.26 -5.77
N ILE A 186 -18.22 -6.95 -4.77
CA ILE A 186 -17.70 -6.97 -3.40
C ILE A 186 -16.99 -8.28 -3.13
N VAL A 187 -15.68 -8.25 -2.94
CA VAL A 187 -14.88 -9.44 -2.64
C VAL A 187 -15.20 -9.93 -1.23
N THR A 188 -15.73 -11.16 -1.12
CA THR A 188 -16.10 -11.78 0.16
C THR A 188 -15.10 -12.83 0.62
N ALA A 189 -14.42 -13.53 -0.32
CA ALA A 189 -13.37 -14.47 0.02
C ALA A 189 -12.26 -14.47 -1.03
N VAL A 190 -11.04 -14.73 -0.58
CA VAL A 190 -9.84 -14.79 -1.41
C VAL A 190 -9.03 -16.02 -1.03
N THR A 191 -8.71 -16.87 -2.00
CA THR A 191 -7.77 -17.97 -1.84
C THR A 191 -6.41 -17.53 -2.33
N LEU A 192 -5.42 -17.56 -1.45
CA LEU A 192 -4.04 -17.17 -1.69
C LEU A 192 -3.14 -18.41 -1.77
N ARG A 193 -2.26 -18.42 -2.75
CA ARG A 193 -1.16 -19.37 -2.77
C ARG A 193 -0.21 -19.07 -1.61
N THR A 194 0.22 -20.12 -0.91
CA THR A 194 1.15 -20.01 0.20
C THR A 194 2.31 -20.97 0.04
N ARG A 195 3.42 -20.66 0.70
CA ARG A 195 4.61 -21.50 0.75
C ARG A 195 5.05 -21.74 2.20
N PRO A 196 5.96 -22.69 2.47
CA PRO A 196 6.58 -22.80 3.78
C PRO A 196 7.17 -21.47 4.24
N ALA A 197 7.02 -21.16 5.51
CA ALA A 197 7.58 -19.94 6.09
C ALA A 197 9.10 -19.93 5.94
N ALA A 198 9.65 -18.81 5.55
CA ALA A 198 11.08 -18.55 5.50
C ALA A 198 11.42 -17.40 6.44
N VAL A 199 12.60 -17.49 7.03
CA VAL A 199 13.21 -16.43 7.85
C VAL A 199 14.14 -15.63 6.95
N TYR A 200 14.23 -14.33 7.18
CA TYR A 200 15.06 -13.42 6.39
C TYR A 200 16.05 -12.68 7.28
N THR A 201 17.28 -12.56 6.79
CA THR A 201 18.26 -11.62 7.36
C THR A 201 18.27 -10.36 6.53
N CYS A 202 18.02 -9.24 7.19
CA CYS A 202 17.96 -7.91 6.59
C CYS A 202 19.14 -7.08 7.05
N PHE A 203 19.89 -6.58 6.08
CA PHE A 203 21.02 -5.67 6.27
C PHE A 203 20.56 -4.25 5.99
N LYS A 204 21.00 -3.33 6.83
CA LYS A 204 20.66 -1.92 6.73
C LYS A 204 21.93 -1.08 6.75
N HIS A 205 22.10 -0.28 5.72
CA HIS A 205 23.28 0.56 5.60
C HIS A 205 22.98 1.88 4.88
N ALA A 206 23.83 2.87 5.11
CA ALA A 206 23.79 4.13 4.41
C ALA A 206 24.93 4.19 3.38
N VAL A 207 24.61 4.67 2.19
CA VAL A 207 25.55 4.84 1.09
C VAL A 207 25.40 6.22 0.46
N SER A 208 26.41 6.68 -0.31
CA SER A 208 26.28 7.87 -1.13
C SER A 208 25.20 7.69 -2.19
N GLY A 209 24.47 8.75 -2.50
CA GLY A 209 23.49 8.76 -3.59
C GLY A 209 24.12 8.86 -4.99
N ASP A 210 25.46 9.01 -5.13
CA ASP A 210 26.11 9.25 -6.42
C ASP A 210 25.85 8.15 -7.43
N SER A 211 25.85 6.88 -6.97
CA SER A 211 25.64 5.70 -7.80
C SER A 211 24.22 5.12 -7.70
N LEU A 212 23.26 5.83 -7.08
CA LEU A 212 21.92 5.32 -6.79
C LEU A 212 21.25 4.65 -7.99
N ALA A 213 21.38 5.23 -9.18
CA ALA A 213 20.77 4.69 -10.40
C ALA A 213 21.27 3.28 -10.76
N THR A 214 22.55 3.02 -10.51
CA THR A 214 23.18 1.71 -10.73
C THR A 214 22.96 0.78 -9.55
N ASP A 215 23.16 1.28 -8.35
CA ASP A 215 23.07 0.50 -7.11
C ASP A 215 21.65 -0.03 -6.87
N LEU A 216 20.64 0.74 -7.25
CA LEU A 216 19.23 0.29 -7.17
C LEU A 216 19.01 -1.01 -7.94
N LEU A 217 19.58 -1.14 -9.15
CA LEU A 217 19.50 -2.36 -9.95
C LEU A 217 20.26 -3.50 -9.30
N THR A 218 21.48 -3.24 -8.82
CA THR A 218 22.33 -4.21 -8.14
C THR A 218 21.63 -4.77 -6.92
N TRP A 219 21.13 -3.93 -6.02
CA TRP A 219 20.43 -4.39 -4.81
C TRP A 219 19.23 -5.27 -5.13
N ASN A 220 18.45 -4.92 -6.16
CA ASN A 220 17.26 -5.68 -6.53
C ASN A 220 17.57 -6.97 -7.31
N ARG A 221 18.76 -7.10 -7.92
CA ARG A 221 19.21 -8.35 -8.58
C ARG A 221 19.89 -9.30 -7.62
N ASP A 222 20.67 -8.77 -6.67
CA ASP A 222 21.50 -9.57 -5.77
C ASP A 222 20.74 -10.05 -4.53
N TYR A 223 19.70 -9.33 -4.12
CA TYR A 223 18.91 -9.64 -2.93
C TYR A 223 17.47 -10.00 -3.25
N ALA A 224 16.91 -10.93 -2.49
CA ALA A 224 15.51 -11.34 -2.64
C ALA A 224 14.54 -10.15 -2.43
N LEU A 225 14.86 -9.27 -1.49
CA LEU A 225 14.06 -8.10 -1.13
C LEU A 225 14.96 -6.89 -0.95
N SER A 226 14.55 -5.74 -1.52
CA SER A 226 15.26 -4.48 -1.36
C SER A 226 14.31 -3.29 -1.35
N LYS A 227 14.57 -2.31 -0.50
CA LYS A 227 13.97 -0.99 -0.56
C LYS A 227 14.98 0.07 -0.20
N ALA A 228 14.84 1.27 -0.74
CA ALA A 228 15.72 2.37 -0.44
C ALA A 228 14.94 3.63 -0.05
N TRP A 229 15.53 4.43 0.81
CA TRP A 229 15.11 5.79 1.14
C TRP A 229 16.20 6.73 0.70
N TRP A 230 15.90 7.53 -0.29
CA TRP A 230 16.83 8.50 -0.85
C TRP A 230 16.56 9.89 -0.27
N PHE A 231 17.61 10.51 0.24
CA PHE A 231 17.66 11.88 0.78
C PHE A 231 18.43 12.76 -0.21
N PRO A 232 17.76 13.39 -1.18
CA PRO A 232 18.43 14.16 -2.23
C PRO A 232 19.24 15.33 -1.69
N GLU A 233 18.80 15.96 -0.60
CA GLU A 233 19.46 17.12 0.02
C GLU A 233 20.85 16.77 0.58
N GLU A 234 20.98 15.60 1.19
CA GLU A 234 22.23 15.07 1.76
C GLU A 234 23.00 14.19 0.77
N ASN A 235 22.41 13.91 -0.38
CA ASN A 235 22.91 12.91 -1.31
C ASN A 235 23.20 11.55 -0.65
N GLN A 236 22.32 11.13 0.27
CA GLN A 236 22.43 9.90 1.03
C GLN A 236 21.29 8.94 0.68
N VAL A 237 21.59 7.65 0.72
CA VAL A 237 20.58 6.58 0.54
C VAL A 237 20.69 5.64 1.73
N HIS A 238 19.56 5.38 2.37
CA HIS A 238 19.43 4.32 3.34
C HIS A 238 18.77 3.13 2.66
N VAL A 239 19.46 2.02 2.62
CA VAL A 239 18.99 0.82 1.92
C VAL A 239 18.81 -0.34 2.91
N TRP A 240 17.74 -1.09 2.68
CA TRP A 240 17.45 -2.39 3.28
C TRP A 240 17.57 -3.42 2.19
N THR A 241 18.46 -4.37 2.38
CA THR A 241 18.57 -5.55 1.52
C THR A 241 18.37 -6.80 2.36
N ALA A 242 17.60 -7.75 1.87
CA ALA A 242 17.34 -8.98 2.61
C ALA A 242 17.47 -10.21 1.72
N ARG A 243 18.04 -11.26 2.30
CA ARG A 243 18.08 -12.61 1.76
C ARG A 243 17.42 -13.60 2.71
N GLU A 244 17.11 -14.79 2.26
CA GLU A 244 16.75 -15.85 3.19
C GLU A 244 17.90 -16.10 4.17
N ALA A 245 17.55 -16.35 5.43
CA ALA A 245 18.49 -16.59 6.50
C ALA A 245 19.25 -17.92 6.28
N THR A 246 20.48 -17.96 6.73
CA THR A 246 21.27 -19.22 6.79
C THR A 246 20.72 -20.13 7.89
N ASP A 247 21.10 -21.41 7.87
CA ASP A 247 20.69 -22.37 8.91
C ASP A 247 21.06 -21.89 10.33
N CYS A 248 22.25 -21.27 10.48
CA CYS A 248 22.70 -20.72 11.75
C CYS A 248 21.82 -19.54 12.22
N GLU A 249 21.47 -18.62 11.32
CA GLU A 249 20.58 -17.48 11.62
C GLU A 249 19.15 -17.97 11.93
N CYS A 250 18.67 -18.99 11.20
CA CYS A 250 17.39 -19.64 11.49
C CYS A 250 17.38 -20.26 12.90
N ALA A 251 18.46 -20.97 13.26
CA ALA A 251 18.59 -21.58 14.60
C ALA A 251 18.54 -20.49 15.68
N GLN A 252 19.28 -19.40 15.51
CA GLN A 252 19.27 -18.28 16.45
C GLN A 252 17.89 -17.63 16.57
N TYR A 253 17.16 -17.47 15.46
CA TYR A 253 15.80 -16.95 15.46
C TYR A 253 14.83 -17.87 16.23
N HIS A 254 14.94 -19.19 16.04
CA HIS A 254 14.12 -20.15 16.78
C HIS A 254 14.47 -20.22 18.27
N ASP A 255 15.76 -20.15 18.61
CA ASP A 255 16.25 -20.09 19.99
C ASP A 255 15.76 -18.81 20.69
N ASN A 256 15.56 -17.71 19.93
CA ASN A 256 14.95 -16.48 20.40
C ASN A 256 13.41 -16.49 20.38
N HIS A 257 12.81 -17.69 20.36
CA HIS A 257 11.35 -17.89 20.40
C HIS A 257 10.57 -17.19 19.27
N GLY A 258 11.19 -16.95 18.12
CA GLY A 258 10.59 -16.25 16.99
C GLY A 258 10.54 -14.72 17.14
N ASP A 259 11.16 -14.17 18.17
CA ASP A 259 11.44 -12.73 18.22
C ASP A 259 12.62 -12.38 17.30
N PRO A 260 12.63 -11.19 16.67
CA PRO A 260 13.73 -10.78 15.81
C PRO A 260 15.09 -10.81 16.52
N VAL A 261 16.10 -11.38 15.87
CA VAL A 261 17.49 -11.37 16.34
C VAL A 261 18.19 -10.15 15.78
N VAL A 262 18.75 -9.33 16.66
CA VAL A 262 19.52 -8.12 16.30
C VAL A 262 21.01 -8.43 16.38
N TYR A 263 21.74 -8.23 15.26
CA TYR A 263 23.17 -8.57 15.19
C TYR A 263 24.10 -7.41 15.48
N GLN A 264 23.81 -6.27 14.93
CA GLN A 264 24.64 -5.09 15.10
C GLN A 264 23.74 -3.87 15.27
N ASP A 265 23.98 -3.13 16.32
CA ASP A 265 23.38 -1.83 16.49
C ASP A 265 24.22 -0.77 15.77
N THR A 266 23.81 -0.44 14.55
CA THR A 266 24.37 0.68 13.77
C THR A 266 23.55 1.95 13.95
N SER A 267 22.58 1.91 14.88
CA SER A 267 21.54 2.92 15.03
C SER A 267 22.10 4.32 15.28
N ASP A 268 23.17 4.47 16.05
CA ASP A 268 23.70 5.80 16.41
C ASP A 268 24.28 6.55 15.20
N ALA A 269 25.10 5.89 14.38
CA ALA A 269 25.69 6.52 13.20
C ALA A 269 24.60 6.88 12.18
N MET A 270 23.63 5.97 11.97
CA MET A 270 22.53 6.19 11.05
C MET A 270 21.52 7.19 11.59
N ASN A 271 21.21 7.14 12.89
CA ASN A 271 20.35 8.13 13.54
C ASN A 271 20.96 9.53 13.44
N ASN A 272 22.27 9.69 13.60
CA ASN A 272 22.94 10.97 13.42
C ASN A 272 22.82 11.49 11.98
N THR A 273 22.95 10.63 10.98
CA THR A 273 22.74 11.00 9.57
C THR A 273 21.29 11.41 9.33
N VAL A 274 20.33 10.61 9.82
CA VAL A 274 18.91 10.91 9.70
C VAL A 274 18.54 12.18 10.43
N ASP A 275 19.00 12.36 11.68
CA ASP A 275 18.71 13.58 12.45
C ASP A 275 19.29 14.83 11.78
N ARG A 276 20.46 14.72 11.15
CA ARG A 276 21.06 15.80 10.37
C ARG A 276 20.22 16.11 9.13
N THR A 277 19.86 15.09 8.35
CA THR A 277 18.98 15.23 7.17
C THR A 277 17.65 15.86 7.54
N LEU A 278 17.02 15.40 8.62
CA LEU A 278 15.75 15.93 9.08
C LEU A 278 15.83 17.38 9.60
N LYS A 279 16.94 17.77 10.18
CA LYS A 279 17.14 19.17 10.58
C LYS A 279 17.26 20.10 9.38
N GLN A 280 17.72 19.57 8.24
CA GLN A 280 17.81 20.30 6.99
C GLN A 280 16.47 20.31 6.25
N MET A 281 15.69 19.23 6.39
CA MET A 281 14.31 19.21 5.91
C MET A 281 13.51 20.22 6.73
N ARG A 282 13.16 21.33 6.13
CA ARG A 282 12.27 22.31 6.76
C ARG A 282 10.94 21.66 7.03
N SER A 283 10.53 21.57 8.26
CA SER A 283 9.22 21.05 8.61
C SER A 283 8.31 22.22 8.96
N ASP A 284 7.42 22.57 8.05
CA ASP A 284 6.30 23.47 8.35
C ASP A 284 5.28 22.76 9.24
N THR A 285 5.46 21.44 9.38
CA THR A 285 4.51 20.58 10.04
C THR A 285 5.15 20.03 11.31
N GLN A 286 4.84 20.64 12.43
CA GLN A 286 5.16 20.09 13.74
C GLN A 286 3.98 19.24 14.22
N ILE A 287 3.86 18.02 13.68
CA ILE A 287 2.92 17.04 14.23
C ILE A 287 3.42 16.68 15.64
N ARG A 288 2.56 16.86 16.65
CA ARG A 288 2.86 16.51 18.03
C ARG A 288 2.14 15.23 18.44
N ASP A 289 2.79 14.45 19.32
CA ASP A 289 2.16 13.32 19.99
C ASP A 289 1.17 13.80 21.08
N GLU A 290 0.55 12.85 21.77
CA GLU A 290 -0.40 13.10 22.86
C GLU A 290 0.19 13.87 24.05
N ASN A 291 1.50 13.91 24.19
CA ASN A 291 2.22 14.64 25.23
C ASN A 291 2.72 16.01 24.74
N GLY A 292 2.31 16.44 23.55
CA GLY A 292 2.74 17.68 22.94
C GLY A 292 4.18 17.67 22.43
N LYS A 293 4.84 16.50 22.39
CA LYS A 293 6.16 16.33 21.78
C LYS A 293 6.04 16.37 20.26
N PRO A 294 6.93 17.06 19.54
CA PRO A 294 6.98 16.98 18.10
C PRO A 294 7.06 15.52 17.67
N PHE A 295 6.07 15.08 16.92
CA PHE A 295 6.04 13.73 16.36
C PHE A 295 7.02 13.71 15.19
N ARG A 296 8.24 13.33 15.45
CA ARG A 296 9.20 13.01 14.41
C ARG A 296 8.80 11.65 13.83
N THR A 297 8.17 11.67 12.69
CA THR A 297 7.82 10.46 11.92
C THR A 297 9.00 9.56 11.65
N VAL A 298 10.18 10.09 11.79
CA VAL A 298 11.47 9.44 11.61
C VAL A 298 12.04 8.84 12.90
N THR A 299 11.35 8.93 14.03
CA THR A 299 11.75 8.16 15.23
C THR A 299 11.77 6.65 15.00
N ARG A 300 11.19 6.18 13.92
CA ARG A 300 11.25 4.78 13.46
C ARG A 300 12.59 4.41 12.82
N PHE A 301 13.46 5.36 12.51
CA PHE A 301 14.83 5.07 12.10
C PHE A 301 15.71 4.54 13.23
N LYS A 302 15.23 4.57 14.48
CA LYS A 302 15.95 4.00 15.62
C LYS A 302 16.22 2.50 15.55
N ASP A 303 15.60 1.79 14.60
CA ASP A 303 15.81 0.36 14.42
C ASP A 303 16.64 0.09 13.15
N PHE A 304 17.76 0.73 12.99
CA PHE A 304 18.70 0.52 11.88
C PHE A 304 19.72 -0.60 12.13
N SER A 305 19.40 -1.54 12.98
CA SER A 305 20.23 -2.72 13.18
C SER A 305 19.95 -3.78 12.11
N ASP A 306 20.98 -4.53 11.76
CA ASP A 306 20.79 -5.75 11.00
C ASP A 306 19.96 -6.74 11.82
N ILE A 307 18.95 -7.31 11.22
CA ILE A 307 18.00 -8.18 11.92
C ILE A 307 17.68 -9.45 11.14
N THR A 308 17.48 -10.54 11.86
CA THR A 308 16.84 -11.76 11.34
C THR A 308 15.43 -11.88 11.92
N GLY A 309 14.46 -12.16 11.07
CA GLY A 309 13.07 -12.31 11.44
C GLY A 309 12.22 -12.82 10.28
N ASP A 310 10.92 -13.04 10.53
CA ASP A 310 9.99 -13.32 9.45
C ASP A 310 9.81 -12.07 8.54
N ILE A 311 9.21 -12.28 7.39
CA ILE A 311 9.05 -11.20 6.38
C ILE A 311 8.23 -10.02 6.93
N TYR A 312 7.28 -10.28 7.82
CA TYR A 312 6.46 -9.26 8.46
C TYR A 312 7.28 -8.43 9.46
N GLN A 313 8.06 -9.12 10.32
CA GLN A 313 8.93 -8.47 11.30
C GLN A 313 10.00 -7.61 10.65
N VAL A 314 10.52 -8.05 9.49
CA VAL A 314 11.59 -7.35 8.77
C VAL A 314 11.08 -6.12 8.02
N PHE A 315 9.94 -6.20 7.32
CA PHE A 315 9.50 -5.16 6.38
C PHE A 315 8.21 -4.45 6.75
N CYS A 316 7.29 -5.10 7.49
CA CYS A 316 5.99 -4.54 7.78
C CYS A 316 5.98 -3.79 9.10
N ARG A 317 6.13 -2.49 9.03
CA ARG A 317 6.11 -1.63 10.22
C ARG A 317 4.98 -0.63 10.06
N GLY A 318 3.94 -0.78 10.85
CA GLY A 318 2.76 0.07 10.80
C GLY A 318 3.09 1.57 10.78
N ILE A 319 2.40 2.36 10.00
CA ILE A 319 2.45 3.82 9.97
C ILE A 319 1.27 4.33 10.79
N ALA A 320 1.56 5.27 11.65
CA ALA A 320 0.57 5.75 12.59
C ALA A 320 -0.02 7.12 12.22
N THR A 321 0.68 7.91 11.40
CA THR A 321 0.36 9.33 11.22
C THR A 321 -0.36 9.57 9.90
N PRO A 322 -1.54 10.23 9.91
CA PRO A 322 -2.19 10.68 8.68
C PRO A 322 -1.27 11.53 7.82
N GLN A 323 -1.26 11.21 6.54
CA GLN A 323 -0.36 11.83 5.56
C GLN A 323 -0.98 11.73 4.17
N ILE A 324 -0.55 12.57 3.25
CA ILE A 324 -0.80 12.40 1.83
C ILE A 324 0.47 11.82 1.19
N ASN A 325 0.30 10.76 0.42
CA ASN A 325 1.39 10.15 -0.31
C ASN A 325 1.02 9.90 -1.76
N VAL A 326 1.97 10.18 -2.63
CA VAL A 326 1.98 9.84 -4.04
C VAL A 326 2.95 8.68 -4.21
N GLU A 327 2.60 7.71 -5.02
CA GLU A 327 3.51 6.61 -5.37
C GLU A 327 3.26 6.23 -6.83
N ILE A 328 4.31 6.26 -7.65
CA ILE A 328 4.20 6.10 -9.10
C ILE A 328 5.20 5.07 -9.58
N ALA A 329 4.70 4.09 -10.34
CA ALA A 329 5.50 3.03 -10.95
C ALA A 329 6.11 3.52 -12.27
N ILE A 330 7.41 3.34 -12.40
CA ILE A 330 8.18 3.56 -13.63
C ILE A 330 8.78 2.22 -14.07
N PRO A 331 8.80 1.89 -15.36
CA PRO A 331 9.52 0.69 -15.82
C PRO A 331 10.95 0.66 -15.27
N LEU A 332 11.38 -0.46 -14.71
CA LEU A 332 12.67 -0.57 -14.03
C LEU A 332 13.84 -0.17 -14.92
N ALA A 333 13.77 -0.49 -16.22
CA ALA A 333 14.79 -0.10 -17.20
C ALA A 333 14.95 1.42 -17.35
N ARG A 334 13.96 2.22 -16.96
CA ARG A 334 13.96 3.69 -17.00
C ARG A 334 14.24 4.33 -15.64
N ALA A 335 14.23 3.55 -14.56
CA ALA A 335 14.33 4.06 -13.19
C ALA A 335 15.58 4.92 -12.99
N GLY A 336 16.73 4.51 -13.51
CA GLY A 336 17.98 5.27 -13.42
C GLY A 336 17.88 6.67 -14.06
N ALA A 337 17.33 6.76 -15.27
CA ALA A 337 17.14 8.05 -15.96
C ALA A 337 16.16 8.96 -15.18
N VAL A 338 15.12 8.37 -14.58
CA VAL A 338 14.15 9.12 -13.77
C VAL A 338 14.77 9.59 -12.45
N ILE A 339 15.62 8.80 -11.80
CA ILE A 339 16.40 9.22 -10.63
C ILE A 339 17.23 10.48 -10.99
N GLU A 340 17.94 10.46 -12.10
CA GLU A 340 18.75 11.61 -12.52
C GLU A 340 17.91 12.83 -12.90
N ARG A 341 16.71 12.62 -13.44
CA ARG A 341 15.76 13.70 -13.70
C ARG A 341 15.24 14.33 -12.40
N ILE A 342 14.88 13.51 -11.40
CA ILE A 342 14.46 14.01 -10.09
C ILE A 342 15.61 14.74 -9.41
N ARG A 343 16.84 14.21 -9.47
CA ARG A 343 18.04 14.83 -8.89
C ARG A 343 18.25 16.25 -9.44
N ARG A 344 18.19 16.42 -10.77
CA ARG A 344 18.32 17.73 -11.41
C ARG A 344 17.21 18.67 -11.00
N TRP A 345 15.96 18.20 -11.08
CA TRP A 345 14.80 18.97 -10.68
C TRP A 345 14.90 19.43 -9.21
N HIS A 346 15.32 18.54 -8.31
CA HIS A 346 15.53 18.86 -6.90
C HIS A 346 16.61 19.93 -6.71
N ALA A 347 17.75 19.80 -7.39
CA ALA A 347 18.85 20.77 -7.30
C ALA A 347 18.45 22.19 -7.81
N GLU A 348 17.61 22.24 -8.84
CA GLU A 348 17.09 23.48 -9.42
C GLU A 348 16.03 24.15 -8.57
N ASN A 349 15.07 23.38 -8.03
CA ASN A 349 13.89 23.90 -7.37
C ASN A 349 14.00 23.91 -5.84
N LYS A 350 14.95 23.16 -5.26
CA LYS A 350 15.19 23.05 -3.81
C LYS A 350 13.89 22.89 -3.02
N PRO A 351 13.05 21.90 -3.38
CA PRO A 351 11.76 21.73 -2.73
C PRO A 351 11.94 21.35 -1.27
N HIS A 352 10.93 21.66 -0.47
CA HIS A 352 10.87 21.21 0.90
C HIS A 352 10.41 19.75 0.97
N LEU A 353 11.27 18.86 1.44
CA LEU A 353 10.94 17.44 1.62
C LEU A 353 10.49 17.15 3.06
N HIS A 354 9.30 16.55 3.18
CA HIS A 354 8.79 16.09 4.49
C HIS A 354 9.27 14.66 4.82
N TYR A 355 9.75 13.93 3.81
CA TYR A 355 10.16 12.53 3.93
C TYR A 355 11.12 12.15 2.78
N PRO A 356 12.03 11.19 2.98
CA PRO A 356 12.88 10.71 1.89
C PRO A 356 12.04 10.15 0.73
N VAL A 357 12.60 10.18 -0.47
CA VAL A 357 12.02 9.49 -1.63
C VAL A 357 12.12 7.98 -1.40
N ILE A 358 11.00 7.30 -1.41
CA ILE A 358 10.92 5.86 -1.19
C ILE A 358 11.05 5.16 -2.54
N LEU A 359 12.01 4.24 -2.65
CA LEU A 359 12.21 3.42 -3.85
C LEU A 359 11.97 1.95 -3.53
N ARG A 360 11.06 1.32 -4.27
CA ARG A 360 10.77 -0.10 -4.16
C ARG A 360 10.59 -0.68 -5.55
N CYS A 361 11.25 -1.79 -5.84
CA CYS A 361 11.11 -2.46 -7.13
C CYS A 361 10.29 -3.73 -6.98
N THR A 362 9.52 -4.07 -8.01
CA THR A 362 8.75 -5.30 -8.08
C THR A 362 8.90 -5.95 -9.45
N GLY A 363 8.67 -7.24 -9.50
CA GLY A 363 8.46 -7.98 -10.74
C GLY A 363 7.19 -7.56 -11.47
N ALA A 364 6.99 -8.12 -12.64
CA ALA A 364 5.81 -7.91 -13.47
C ALA A 364 4.56 -8.52 -12.84
N SER A 365 3.40 -7.88 -13.04
CA SER A 365 2.08 -8.36 -12.65
C SER A 365 1.24 -8.74 -13.88
N GLU A 366 0.36 -9.72 -13.72
CA GLU A 366 -0.62 -10.10 -14.74
C GLU A 366 -1.95 -9.34 -14.61
N SER A 367 -2.20 -8.72 -13.45
CA SER A 367 -3.45 -7.96 -13.22
C SER A 367 -3.57 -6.77 -14.18
N TRP A 368 -4.69 -6.66 -14.89
CA TRP A 368 -4.86 -5.72 -16.02
C TRP A 368 -4.64 -4.26 -15.68
N LEU A 369 -5.01 -3.85 -14.47
CA LEU A 369 -4.83 -2.48 -14.00
C LEU A 369 -3.65 -2.33 -13.03
N SER A 370 -2.75 -3.32 -12.94
CA SER A 370 -1.56 -3.18 -12.11
C SER A 370 -0.64 -2.09 -12.65
N PRO A 371 -0.12 -1.19 -11.82
CA PRO A 371 0.95 -0.27 -12.23
C PRO A 371 2.19 -0.98 -12.79
N ALA A 372 2.45 -2.23 -12.33
CA ALA A 372 3.54 -3.08 -12.82
C ALA A 372 3.07 -4.09 -13.90
N TRP A 373 1.95 -3.83 -14.60
CA TRP A 373 1.42 -4.76 -15.58
C TRP A 373 2.44 -5.08 -16.67
N GLN A 374 2.80 -6.38 -16.76
CA GLN A 374 3.74 -6.99 -17.70
C GLN A 374 5.15 -6.37 -17.75
N GLN A 375 5.58 -5.69 -16.68
CA GLN A 375 6.92 -5.12 -16.62
C GLN A 375 7.45 -5.03 -15.20
N GLU A 376 8.74 -5.32 -15.01
CA GLU A 376 9.44 -4.95 -13.77
C GLU A 376 9.35 -3.44 -13.58
N SER A 377 9.06 -2.99 -12.38
CA SER A 377 8.82 -1.59 -12.10
C SER A 377 9.52 -1.12 -10.84
N CYS A 378 9.97 0.13 -10.83
CA CYS A 378 10.38 0.86 -9.65
C CYS A 378 9.28 1.85 -9.25
N PHE A 379 8.81 1.74 -8.03
CA PHE A 379 7.84 2.65 -7.43
C PHE A 379 8.56 3.77 -6.70
N PHE A 380 8.25 5.00 -7.08
CA PHE A 380 8.76 6.23 -6.48
C PHE A 380 7.68 6.79 -5.54
N GLY A 381 7.95 6.76 -4.24
CA GLY A 381 7.02 7.21 -3.20
C GLY A 381 7.44 8.54 -2.59
N PHE A 382 6.47 9.44 -2.42
CA PHE A 382 6.63 10.77 -1.81
C PHE A 382 5.57 10.98 -0.75
N VAL A 383 5.94 11.63 0.34
CA VAL A 383 5.05 11.80 1.50
C VAL A 383 5.07 13.24 1.96
N VAL A 384 3.89 13.78 2.27
CA VAL A 384 3.71 15.09 2.90
C VAL A 384 2.81 14.94 4.12
N TYR A 385 3.24 15.50 5.22
CA TYR A 385 2.52 15.52 6.49
C TYR A 385 1.69 16.80 6.67
N TYR A 386 0.67 16.69 7.50
CA TYR A 386 -0.15 17.83 7.90
C TYR A 386 0.54 18.67 8.99
N ALA A 387 0.21 19.96 9.03
CA ALA A 387 0.51 20.85 10.13
C ALA A 387 -0.32 20.51 11.39
N GLU A 388 0.03 21.09 12.52
CA GLU A 388 -0.67 20.90 13.80
C GLU A 388 -2.17 21.23 13.73
N ASP A 389 -2.53 22.25 12.96
CA ASP A 389 -3.92 22.67 12.75
C ASP A 389 -4.69 21.75 11.78
N GLY A 390 -4.02 20.71 11.28
CA GLY A 390 -4.56 19.75 10.30
C GLY A 390 -4.62 20.29 8.87
N SER A 391 -4.00 21.44 8.58
CA SER A 391 -3.86 21.96 7.22
C SER A 391 -2.74 21.24 6.48
N LEU A 392 -2.85 21.15 5.15
CA LEU A 392 -1.74 20.75 4.28
C LEU A 392 -0.98 22.00 3.88
N SER A 393 0.35 22.01 4.04
CA SER A 393 1.14 23.15 3.62
C SER A 393 1.03 23.35 2.11
N ALA A 394 0.96 24.62 1.68
CA ALA A 394 0.91 24.95 0.25
C ALA A 394 2.17 24.46 -0.47
N GLU A 395 3.33 24.56 0.16
CA GLU A 395 4.62 24.06 -0.36
C GLU A 395 4.61 22.53 -0.50
N GLY A 396 4.10 21.82 0.50
CA GLY A 396 3.98 20.35 0.46
C GLY A 396 3.03 19.87 -0.65
N LEU A 397 1.90 20.55 -0.83
CA LEU A 397 1.00 20.24 -1.94
C LEU A 397 1.63 20.53 -3.29
N ALA A 398 2.29 21.69 -3.44
CA ALA A 398 2.99 22.05 -4.68
C ALA A 398 4.12 21.04 -5.00
N PHE A 399 4.82 20.58 -3.98
CA PHE A 399 5.84 19.53 -4.15
C PHE A 399 5.22 18.23 -4.69
N LEU A 400 4.14 17.73 -4.08
CA LEU A 400 3.48 16.50 -4.55
C LEU A 400 2.99 16.65 -6.00
N GLN A 401 2.38 17.78 -6.34
CA GLN A 401 1.91 18.05 -7.69
C GLN A 401 3.05 18.10 -8.71
N ALA A 402 4.18 18.70 -8.34
CA ALA A 402 5.35 18.81 -9.22
C ALA A 402 5.99 17.45 -9.50
N VAL A 403 6.21 16.63 -8.46
CA VAL A 403 6.81 15.29 -8.64
C VAL A 403 5.86 14.33 -9.35
N GLU A 404 4.56 14.41 -9.08
CA GLU A 404 3.56 13.62 -9.79
C GLU A 404 3.56 13.94 -11.29
N LYS A 405 3.53 15.25 -11.64
CA LYS A 405 3.60 15.70 -13.02
C LYS A 405 4.87 15.21 -13.71
N LEU A 406 6.03 15.36 -13.06
CA LEU A 406 7.31 14.89 -13.59
C LEU A 406 7.27 13.40 -13.93
N LEU A 407 6.72 12.58 -13.02
CA LEU A 407 6.65 11.14 -13.21
C LEU A 407 5.56 10.73 -14.22
N ALA A 408 4.44 11.46 -14.29
CA ALA A 408 3.41 11.25 -15.30
C ALA A 408 3.95 11.51 -16.73
N GLU A 409 4.78 12.56 -16.92
CA GLU A 409 5.48 12.85 -18.20
C GLU A 409 6.43 11.72 -18.61
N GLU A 410 6.96 10.95 -17.65
CA GLU A 410 7.76 9.75 -17.90
C GLU A 410 6.93 8.49 -18.20
N GLY A 411 5.61 8.63 -18.35
CA GLY A 411 4.69 7.51 -18.55
C GLY A 411 4.46 6.68 -17.29
N GLY A 412 4.67 7.28 -16.13
CA GLY A 412 4.46 6.64 -14.85
C GLY A 412 3.01 6.26 -14.60
N ARG A 413 2.78 5.15 -13.90
CA ARG A 413 1.47 4.65 -13.51
C ARG A 413 1.26 4.84 -12.01
N PRO A 414 0.26 5.62 -11.57
CA PRO A 414 0.03 5.85 -10.14
C PRO A 414 -0.45 4.58 -9.44
N HIS A 415 -0.04 4.39 -8.19
CA HIS A 415 -0.57 3.34 -7.33
C HIS A 415 -1.99 3.73 -6.89
N TRP A 416 -2.97 2.87 -7.17
CA TRP A 416 -4.39 3.15 -6.96
C TRP A 416 -4.78 3.46 -5.51
N GLY A 417 -4.06 2.92 -4.54
CA GLY A 417 -4.25 3.17 -3.12
C GLY A 417 -3.57 4.43 -2.59
N LYS A 418 -3.06 5.30 -3.47
CA LYS A 418 -2.37 6.54 -3.13
C LYS A 418 -3.13 7.76 -3.66
N TYR A 419 -2.66 8.96 -3.31
CA TYR A 419 -3.16 10.20 -3.90
C TYR A 419 -2.60 10.34 -5.32
N PHE A 420 -3.44 10.78 -6.24
CA PHE A 420 -3.04 11.19 -7.59
C PHE A 420 -4.09 12.12 -8.21
N ASP A 421 -3.65 12.98 -9.09
CA ASP A 421 -4.51 13.82 -9.93
C ASP A 421 -4.88 13.06 -11.20
N ALA A 422 -6.14 12.59 -11.25
CA ALA A 422 -6.63 11.79 -12.37
C ALA A 422 -6.54 12.50 -13.74
N SER A 423 -6.48 13.84 -13.76
CA SER A 423 -6.40 14.64 -14.99
C SER A 423 -5.03 14.60 -15.68
N LEU A 424 -3.99 14.21 -14.95
CA LEU A 424 -2.63 14.11 -15.50
C LEU A 424 -2.41 12.89 -16.39
N TYR A 425 -3.33 11.92 -16.39
CA TYR A 425 -3.10 10.61 -16.98
C TYR A 425 -4.05 10.32 -18.14
N SER A 426 -3.49 9.80 -19.22
CA SER A 426 -4.26 9.18 -20.31
C SER A 426 -4.46 7.68 -20.00
N TRP A 427 -5.54 7.34 -19.26
CA TRP A 427 -5.76 6.02 -18.70
C TRP A 427 -5.72 4.89 -19.73
N SER A 428 -6.37 5.08 -20.89
CA SER A 428 -6.36 4.08 -21.97
C SER A 428 -4.98 3.92 -22.65
N ALA A 429 -4.14 4.93 -22.60
CA ALA A 429 -2.76 4.83 -23.11
C ALA A 429 -1.85 4.12 -22.10
N LEU A 430 -2.04 4.38 -20.79
CA LEU A 430 -1.24 3.78 -19.73
C LEU A 430 -1.59 2.30 -19.47
N TYR A 431 -2.86 1.94 -19.62
CA TYR A 431 -3.35 0.59 -19.34
C TYR A 431 -3.97 -0.02 -20.60
N PRO A 432 -3.21 -0.82 -21.37
CA PRO A 432 -3.69 -1.41 -22.61
C PRO A 432 -4.95 -2.27 -22.46
N GLN A 433 -5.17 -2.84 -21.27
CA GLN A 433 -6.36 -3.66 -20.94
C GLN A 433 -7.57 -2.83 -20.47
N MET A 434 -7.49 -1.50 -20.48
CA MET A 434 -8.55 -0.63 -19.97
C MET A 434 -9.88 -0.86 -20.69
N ALA A 435 -9.87 -1.04 -22.01
CA ALA A 435 -11.09 -1.33 -22.78
C ALA A 435 -11.70 -2.69 -22.41
N ALA A 436 -10.86 -3.71 -22.25
CA ALA A 436 -11.32 -5.04 -21.81
C ALA A 436 -11.85 -5.00 -20.37
N PHE A 437 -11.18 -4.24 -19.47
CA PHE A 437 -11.66 -4.05 -18.11
C PHE A 437 -13.06 -3.39 -18.06
N ARG A 438 -13.28 -2.35 -18.87
CA ARG A 438 -14.60 -1.71 -19.01
C ARG A 438 -15.67 -2.69 -19.48
N ALA A 439 -15.35 -3.54 -20.45
CA ALA A 439 -16.29 -4.56 -20.91
C ALA A 439 -16.64 -5.58 -19.82
N VAL A 440 -15.67 -5.98 -18.98
CA VAL A 440 -15.93 -6.83 -17.80
C VAL A 440 -16.83 -6.10 -16.79
N ARG A 441 -16.57 -4.81 -16.55
CA ARG A 441 -17.42 -3.99 -15.67
C ARG A 441 -18.86 -3.94 -16.15
N GLU A 442 -19.08 -3.66 -17.46
CA GLU A 442 -20.43 -3.66 -18.05
C GLU A 442 -21.14 -5.01 -17.90
N ALA A 443 -20.40 -6.12 -17.99
CA ALA A 443 -20.96 -7.46 -17.81
C ALA A 443 -21.33 -7.77 -16.35
N LEU A 444 -20.51 -7.33 -15.37
CA LEU A 444 -20.72 -7.64 -13.95
C LEU A 444 -21.57 -6.60 -13.21
N ASP A 445 -21.55 -5.35 -13.68
CA ASP A 445 -22.27 -4.22 -13.08
C ASP A 445 -22.84 -3.29 -14.17
N PRO A 446 -23.82 -3.76 -14.96
CA PRO A 446 -24.39 -3.00 -16.09
C PRO A 446 -25.09 -1.70 -15.68
N GLN A 447 -25.45 -1.56 -14.41
CA GLN A 447 -26.08 -0.36 -13.87
C GLN A 447 -25.09 0.57 -13.16
N HIS A 448 -23.79 0.22 -13.17
CA HIS A 448 -22.72 0.94 -12.49
C HIS A 448 -23.02 1.20 -10.99
N LYS A 449 -23.62 0.21 -10.34
CA LYS A 449 -23.96 0.26 -8.92
C LYS A 449 -22.73 0.45 -8.04
N PHE A 450 -21.59 -0.15 -8.41
CA PHE A 450 -20.31 -0.04 -7.70
C PHE A 450 -19.46 1.12 -8.19
N SER A 451 -20.04 2.26 -8.56
CA SER A 451 -19.30 3.42 -9.04
C SER A 451 -19.51 4.66 -8.17
N ASN A 452 -18.67 5.65 -8.38
CA ASN A 452 -18.83 7.02 -7.93
C ASN A 452 -18.24 7.97 -8.97
N ALA A 453 -18.37 9.27 -8.78
CA ALA A 453 -17.87 10.29 -9.71
C ALA A 453 -16.36 10.13 -9.98
N PHE A 454 -15.56 9.78 -8.97
CA PHE A 454 -14.12 9.57 -9.15
C PHE A 454 -13.82 8.35 -10.01
N SER A 455 -14.47 7.21 -9.75
CA SER A 455 -14.29 6.01 -10.58
C SER A 455 -14.75 6.19 -12.02
N GLN A 456 -15.77 7.05 -12.26
CA GLN A 456 -16.22 7.40 -13.60
C GLN A 456 -15.18 8.22 -14.37
N ILE A 457 -14.42 9.11 -13.71
CA ILE A 457 -13.29 9.82 -14.35
C ILE A 457 -12.22 8.83 -14.83
N LEU A 458 -11.99 7.76 -14.08
CA LEU A 458 -10.97 6.76 -14.40
C LEU A 458 -11.42 5.78 -15.49
N LEU A 459 -12.65 5.34 -15.40
CA LEU A 459 -13.15 4.20 -16.19
C LEU A 459 -14.11 4.60 -17.31
N GLY A 460 -14.64 5.79 -17.28
CA GLY A 460 -15.64 6.27 -18.25
C GLY A 460 -17.05 5.93 -17.87
#